data_407676417159ae58f1898509c0696ef3
#
_entry.id   407676417159ae58f1898509c0696ef3
#
_cell.length_a   1.000
_cell.length_b   1.000
_cell.length_c   1.000
_cell.angle_alpha   90.00
_cell.angle_beta   90.00
_cell.angle_gamma   90.00
#
_symmetry.space_group_name_H-M   'P 1'
#
loop_
_entity.id
_entity.type
_entity.pdbx_description
1 polymer ?
#
loop_
_entity_poly.entity_id
_entity_poly.type
_entity_poly.pdbx_seq_one_letter_code
_entity_poly.pdbx_strand_id
1 'polypeptide(L)' 'QDTARDGEIVVALLHNEFATLKTFYMEKNGKVRLQPANDAMAPIYEDAENIRIQGKVTGVIRRYV' A
#
# COMPACT_ATOMS: atom_id res chain seq x y z
N GLN A 1 8.97 -9.63 7.77
CA GLN A 1 8.89 -8.63 7.51
C GLN A 1 7.81 -7.92 6.98
N ASP A 2 7.49 -6.91 7.57
CA ASP A 2 6.36 -6.18 7.29
C ASP A 2 6.61 -4.92 6.56
N THR A 3 7.74 -4.76 6.01
CA THR A 3 8.02 -3.53 5.31
C THR A 3 7.87 -3.69 3.83
N ALA A 4 7.59 -2.62 3.16
CA ALA A 4 7.47 -2.60 1.71
C ALA A 4 8.38 -1.50 1.17
N ARG A 5 8.66 -1.54 -0.12
CA ARG A 5 9.49 -0.53 -0.75
C ARG A 5 8.63 0.32 -1.64
N ASP A 6 9.12 1.51 -1.91
CA ASP A 6 8.41 2.44 -2.77
C ASP A 6 8.06 1.79 -4.10
N GLY A 7 6.84 1.93 -4.50
CA GLY A 7 6.39 1.41 -5.78
C GLY A 7 5.84 0.00 -5.73
N GLU A 8 5.93 -0.67 -4.60
CA GLU A 8 5.38 -2.02 -4.51
C GLU A 8 3.89 -1.97 -4.28
N ILE A 9 3.17 -2.90 -4.84
CA ILE A 9 1.73 -3.00 -4.61
C ILE A 9 1.53 -3.90 -3.42
N VAL A 10 0.82 -3.41 -2.43
CA VAL A 10 0.65 -4.13 -1.18
C VAL A 10 -0.81 -4.26 -0.82
N VAL A 11 -1.12 -5.25 -0.01
CA VAL A 11 -2.41 -5.34 0.65
C VAL A 11 -2.16 -4.77 2.03
N ALA A 12 -2.74 -3.64 2.33
CA ALA A 12 -2.51 -2.94 3.58
C ALA A 12 -3.76 -2.89 4.41
N LEU A 13 -3.59 -3.07 5.71
CA LEU A 13 -4.70 -2.98 6.63
C LEU A 13 -4.57 -1.64 7.34
N LEU A 14 -5.60 -0.82 7.23
CA LEU A 14 -5.60 0.49 7.84
C LEU A 14 -6.38 0.48 9.12
N HIS A 15 -5.76 0.91 10.20
CA HIS A 15 -6.39 1.00 11.50
C HIS A 15 -7.03 -0.32 11.93
N ASN A 16 -6.51 -1.41 11.43
CA ASN A 16 -7.03 -2.74 11.75
C ASN A 16 -8.49 -2.89 11.38
N GLU A 17 -8.95 -2.12 10.41
CA GLU A 17 -10.34 -2.19 10.05
C GLU A 17 -10.63 -2.74 8.70
N PHE A 18 -9.88 -2.42 7.72
CA PHE A 18 -10.16 -2.97 6.39
C PHE A 18 -8.88 -3.04 5.58
N ALA A 19 -8.85 -3.97 4.67
CA ALA A 19 -7.70 -4.18 3.82
C ALA A 19 -7.92 -3.48 2.49
N THR A 20 -6.88 -2.96 1.91
CA THR A 20 -6.94 -2.29 0.64
C THR A 20 -5.71 -2.62 -0.18
N LEU A 21 -5.85 -2.67 -1.49
CA LEU A 21 -4.76 -2.97 -2.39
C LEU A 21 -4.29 -1.67 -3.00
N LYS A 22 -3.09 -1.25 -2.69
CA LYS A 22 -2.58 0.04 -3.12
C LYS A 22 -1.10 -0.04 -3.37
N THR A 23 -0.58 0.96 -4.05
CA THR A 23 0.87 1.10 -4.23
C THR A 23 1.44 1.85 -3.04
N PHE A 24 2.50 1.32 -2.49
CA PHE A 24 3.11 1.84 -1.28
C PHE A 24 4.20 2.83 -1.60
N TYR A 25 4.24 3.93 -0.85
CA TYR A 25 5.36 4.87 -0.91
C TYR A 25 5.62 5.38 0.50
N MET A 26 6.88 5.39 0.90
CA MET A 26 7.23 5.92 2.19
C MET A 26 7.51 7.40 2.06
N GLU A 27 6.81 8.19 2.80
CA GLU A 27 6.99 9.64 2.76
C GLU A 27 7.86 10.07 3.93
N LYS A 28 8.10 11.34 4.07
CA LYS A 28 8.92 11.83 5.14
C LYS A 28 8.17 11.78 6.44
N ASN A 29 8.91 11.82 7.52
CA ASN A 29 8.36 11.90 8.85
C ASN A 29 7.51 10.71 9.27
N GLY A 30 7.83 9.55 8.77
CA GLY A 30 7.11 8.35 9.19
C GLY A 30 5.74 8.19 8.60
N LYS A 31 5.41 8.95 7.58
CA LYS A 31 4.13 8.81 6.91
C LYS A 31 4.25 7.86 5.75
N VAL A 32 3.15 7.22 5.41
CA VAL A 32 3.06 6.33 4.27
C VAL A 32 1.98 6.87 3.35
N ARG A 33 2.25 6.86 2.06
CA ARG A 33 1.24 7.20 1.09
C ARG A 33 0.81 5.93 0.38
N LEU A 34 -0.47 5.67 0.34
CA LEU A 34 -1.02 4.53 -0.36
C LEU A 34 -1.74 5.08 -1.58
N GLN A 35 -1.19 4.78 -2.75
CA GLN A 35 -1.68 5.37 -3.97
C GLN A 35 -2.61 4.42 -4.68
N PRO A 36 -3.84 4.82 -4.96
CA PRO A 36 -4.76 3.93 -5.66
C PRO A 36 -4.40 3.84 -7.13
N ALA A 37 -4.80 2.76 -7.75
CA ALA A 37 -4.57 2.60 -9.17
C ALA A 37 -5.43 3.53 -9.99
N ASN A 38 -6.58 3.92 -9.46
CA ASN A 38 -7.48 4.77 -10.18
C ASN A 38 -7.14 6.21 -9.90
N ASP A 39 -6.76 6.96 -10.92
CA ASP A 39 -6.38 8.34 -10.73
C ASP A 39 -7.48 9.23 -10.22
N ALA A 40 -8.71 8.83 -10.33
CA ALA A 40 -9.79 9.66 -9.83
C ALA A 40 -9.86 9.63 -8.31
N MET A 41 -9.17 8.73 -7.65
CA MET A 41 -9.21 8.66 -6.22
C MET A 41 -7.99 9.29 -5.63
N ALA A 42 -8.14 9.94 -4.49
CA ALA A 42 -7.01 10.59 -3.85
C ALA A 42 -6.16 9.58 -3.11
N PRO A 43 -4.88 9.83 -2.99
CA PRO A 43 -4.03 8.94 -2.21
C PRO A 43 -4.35 9.04 -0.73
N ILE A 44 -4.04 8.01 0.01
CA ILE A 44 -4.24 7.97 1.44
C ILE A 44 -2.91 8.23 2.12
N TYR A 45 -2.86 9.19 3.02
CA TYR A 45 -1.67 9.47 3.80
C TYR A 45 -1.95 9.07 5.25
N GLU A 46 -1.07 8.28 5.81
CA GLU A 46 -1.32 7.79 7.16
C GLU A 46 -0.01 7.55 7.89
N ASP A 47 0.00 7.59 9.20
CA ASP A 47 1.20 7.28 9.95
C ASP A 47 1.51 5.80 9.75
N ALA A 48 2.76 5.49 9.64
CA ALA A 48 3.17 4.12 9.40
C ALA A 48 2.64 3.17 10.47
N GLU A 49 2.53 3.66 11.69
CA GLU A 49 2.09 2.79 12.76
C GLU A 49 0.62 2.37 12.62
N ASN A 50 -0.14 3.05 11.81
CA ASN A 50 -1.53 2.70 11.60
C ASN A 50 -1.76 1.79 10.40
N ILE A 51 -0.69 1.35 9.77
CA ILE A 51 -0.79 0.54 8.59
C ILE A 51 -0.05 -0.77 8.80
N ARG A 52 -0.68 -1.89 8.50
CA ARG A 52 -0.04 -3.16 8.51
C ARG A 52 0.00 -3.70 7.14
N ILE A 53 1.15 -4.12 6.65
CA ILE A 53 1.29 -4.71 5.34
C ILE A 53 0.96 -6.19 5.48
N GLN A 54 -0.13 -6.61 4.84
CA GLN A 54 -0.56 -7.98 4.91
C GLN A 54 0.13 -8.82 3.86
N GLY A 55 0.52 -8.25 2.79
CA GLY A 55 1.21 -8.99 1.75
C GLY A 55 1.61 -8.07 0.63
N LYS A 56 2.43 -8.56 -0.28
CA LYS A 56 2.86 -7.80 -1.43
C LYS A 56 2.49 -8.56 -2.68
N VAL A 57 2.10 -7.83 -3.70
CA VAL A 57 1.76 -8.43 -4.96
C VAL A 57 3.02 -8.50 -5.78
N THR A 58 3.43 -9.66 -6.16
CA THR A 58 4.62 -9.80 -6.97
C THR A 58 4.19 -9.98 -8.39
N GLY A 59 4.73 -10.28 -9.27
CA GLY A 59 4.39 -10.23 -10.64
C GLY A 59 3.39 -11.19 -11.18
N VAL A 60 2.70 -11.86 -10.33
CA VAL A 60 1.81 -12.84 -10.76
C VAL A 60 0.68 -12.38 -11.59
N ILE A 61 0.20 -11.21 -11.34
CA ILE A 61 -0.97 -10.75 -11.98
C ILE A 61 -0.85 -10.62 -13.44
N ARG A 62 0.30 -10.39 -13.97
CA ARG A 62 0.39 -10.20 -15.35
C ARG A 62 0.34 -11.41 -16.14
N ARG A 63 0.18 -12.51 -15.60
CA ARG A 63 0.15 -13.70 -16.34
C ARG A 63 -1.09 -13.93 -17.05
N TYR A 64 -2.06 -13.16 -16.84
CA TYR A 64 -3.22 -13.41 -17.44
C TYR A 64 -3.36 -13.05 -18.77
N VAL A 65 -2.50 -12.44 -19.37
CA VAL A 65 -2.74 -11.98 -20.69
C VAL A 65 -2.60 -13.02 -21.69
#